data_fbc52049cac82e740d76300ead1951cd
#
_entry.id   fbc52049cac82e740d76300ead1951cd
#
_cell.length_a   1.000
_cell.length_b   1.000
_cell.length_c   1.000
_cell.angle_alpha   90.00
_cell.angle_beta   90.00
_cell.angle_gamma   90.00
#
_symmetry.space_group_name_H-M   'P 1'
#
loop_
_entity.id
_entity.type
_entity.pdbx_description
1 polymer ?
#
loop_
_entity_poly.entity_id
_entity_poly.type
_entity_poly.pdbx_seq_one_letter_code
_entity_poly.pdbx_strand_id
1 'polypeptide(L)'
;MNEVKMGLSNQRSMGASADLDDAFATRMGVHYPTGFAVIALTDERTQSQFVQALTASGFEQPSFVSISTEQFRDYLRQTLNNAGMLAQIVASELKQSQIFLQLAEQGARFLFVRVADDKARDSLIDVGLPLGSLKAVYYQSLAIEELPFSRDVFPGPSPYGANETPRNKSSNASQ
;
A
#
# COMPACT_ATOMS: atom_id res chain seq x y z
N MET A 1 23.19 -10.62 -47.85
CA MET A 1 23.33 -9.38 -47.11
C MET A 1 22.02 -9.13 -46.38
N ASN A 2 21.92 -9.60 -45.18
CA ASN A 2 20.78 -9.35 -44.28
C ASN A 2 21.35 -9.07 -42.91
N GLU A 3 21.49 -7.80 -42.57
CA GLU A 3 21.73 -7.41 -41.16
C GLU A 3 20.42 -7.28 -40.44
N VAL A 4 20.33 -8.11 -39.43
CA VAL A 4 19.18 -8.33 -38.58
C VAL A 4 19.09 -7.19 -37.57
N LYS A 5 17.97 -6.50 -37.55
CA LYS A 5 17.53 -5.65 -36.47
C LYS A 5 17.22 -6.50 -35.24
N MET A 6 18.18 -6.74 -34.40
CA MET A 6 17.97 -7.12 -33.01
C MET A 6 18.36 -5.94 -32.13
N GLY A 7 17.41 -5.33 -31.45
CA GLY A 7 17.77 -4.31 -30.47
C GLY A 7 16.67 -3.38 -29.97
N LEU A 8 15.42 -3.81 -29.86
CA LEU A 8 14.36 -2.92 -29.31
C LEU A 8 13.45 -3.56 -28.29
N SER A 9 13.72 -4.80 -27.87
CA SER A 9 12.84 -5.50 -26.89
C SER A 9 13.35 -5.46 -25.45
N ASN A 10 14.56 -4.98 -25.17
CA ASN A 10 15.19 -5.15 -23.86
C ASN A 10 15.16 -3.90 -22.96
N GLN A 11 14.71 -2.75 -23.48
CA GLN A 11 14.65 -1.53 -22.66
C GLN A 11 13.34 -1.34 -21.90
N ARG A 12 12.25 -2.00 -22.33
CA ARG A 12 10.96 -1.92 -21.61
C ARG A 12 10.91 -2.81 -20.37
N SER A 13 11.68 -3.88 -20.31
CA SER A 13 11.68 -4.76 -19.13
C SER A 13 12.53 -4.21 -17.97
N MET A 14 13.58 -3.43 -18.24
CA MET A 14 14.41 -2.85 -17.18
C MET A 14 13.70 -1.77 -16.35
N GLY A 15 12.89 -0.91 -16.99
CA GLY A 15 12.14 0.13 -16.28
C GLY A 15 11.01 -0.43 -15.42
N ALA A 16 10.31 -1.47 -15.90
CA ALA A 16 9.26 -2.14 -15.13
C ALA A 16 9.82 -2.92 -13.93
N SER A 17 11.00 -3.53 -14.08
CA SER A 17 11.68 -4.26 -13.01
C SER A 17 12.18 -3.32 -11.90
N ALA A 18 12.74 -2.17 -12.24
CA ALA A 18 13.20 -1.19 -11.27
C ALA A 18 12.04 -0.62 -10.42
N ASP A 19 10.88 -0.36 -11.03
CA ASP A 19 9.70 0.13 -10.31
C ASP A 19 9.09 -0.94 -9.38
N LEU A 20 9.16 -2.22 -9.75
CA LEU A 20 8.75 -3.33 -8.88
C LEU A 20 9.71 -3.50 -7.70
N ASP A 21 11.02 -3.41 -7.94
CA ASP A 21 12.02 -3.53 -6.89
C ASP A 21 11.87 -2.39 -5.86
N ASP A 22 11.59 -1.16 -6.31
CA ASP A 22 11.30 -0.03 -5.43
C ASP A 22 10.01 -0.23 -4.62
N ALA A 23 8.97 -0.83 -5.22
CA ALA A 23 7.71 -1.14 -4.55
C ALA A 23 7.87 -2.20 -3.45
N PHE A 24 8.87 -3.08 -3.57
CA PHE A 24 9.23 -4.09 -2.56
C PHE A 24 10.41 -3.66 -1.67
N ALA A 25 10.76 -2.37 -1.66
CA ALA A 25 11.85 -1.87 -0.81
C ALA A 25 11.55 -2.08 0.69
N THR A 26 12.63 -2.28 1.43
CA THR A 26 12.57 -2.46 2.89
C THR A 26 13.40 -1.42 3.61
N ARG A 27 12.96 -1.08 4.82
CA ARG A 27 13.73 -0.28 5.76
C ARG A 27 13.89 -1.08 7.05
N MET A 28 15.14 -1.33 7.47
CA MET A 28 15.46 -2.19 8.62
C MET A 28 14.80 -3.59 8.54
N GLY A 29 14.65 -4.13 7.32
CA GLY A 29 14.05 -5.43 7.07
C GLY A 29 12.51 -5.46 7.07
N VAL A 30 11.85 -4.33 7.26
CA VAL A 30 10.39 -4.19 7.18
C VAL A 30 10.01 -3.47 5.87
N HIS A 31 8.87 -3.85 5.28
CA HIS A 31 8.37 -3.22 4.06
C HIS A 31 8.21 -1.71 4.21
N TYR A 32 8.91 -0.96 3.38
CA TYR A 32 8.89 0.51 3.38
C TYR A 32 9.18 1.08 1.99
N PRO A 33 8.22 1.08 1.08
CA PRO A 33 8.39 1.60 -0.28
C PRO A 33 8.32 3.13 -0.28
N THR A 34 9.43 3.79 0.07
CA THR A 34 9.50 5.25 0.11
C THR A 34 9.09 5.88 -1.22
N GLY A 35 8.22 6.87 -1.17
CA GLY A 35 7.69 7.56 -2.33
C GLY A 35 6.51 6.87 -2.99
N PHE A 36 5.99 5.77 -2.41
CA PHE A 36 4.80 5.10 -2.90
C PHE A 36 3.62 5.24 -1.95
N ALA A 37 2.44 5.40 -2.52
CA ALA A 37 1.19 5.07 -1.87
C ALA A 37 0.85 3.60 -2.12
N VAL A 38 0.56 2.86 -1.06
CA VAL A 38 0.11 1.46 -1.11
C VAL A 38 -1.38 1.44 -0.80
N ILE A 39 -2.16 0.91 -1.73
CA ILE A 39 -3.63 0.94 -1.70
C ILE A 39 -4.14 -0.49 -1.74
N ALA A 40 -4.87 -0.90 -0.72
CA ALA A 40 -5.57 -2.18 -0.67
C ALA A 40 -7.04 -1.98 -1.07
N LEU A 41 -7.51 -2.77 -2.03
CA LEU A 41 -8.83 -2.68 -2.65
C LEU A 41 -9.59 -3.99 -2.47
N THR A 42 -10.91 -3.93 -2.49
CA THR A 42 -11.77 -5.10 -2.21
C THR A 42 -11.65 -6.20 -3.26
N ASP A 43 -11.57 -5.82 -4.54
CA ASP A 43 -11.68 -6.75 -5.66
C ASP A 43 -11.05 -6.16 -6.94
N GLU A 44 -10.99 -6.97 -7.98
CA GLU A 44 -10.44 -6.62 -9.28
C GLU A 44 -11.23 -5.49 -9.98
N ARG A 45 -12.55 -5.44 -9.78
CA ARG A 45 -13.39 -4.39 -10.37
C ARG A 45 -13.02 -3.03 -9.80
N THR A 46 -12.90 -2.93 -8.47
CA THR A 46 -12.49 -1.71 -7.78
C THR A 46 -11.07 -1.30 -8.20
N GLN A 47 -10.16 -2.27 -8.33
CA GLN A 47 -8.80 -2.02 -8.82
C GLN A 47 -8.82 -1.45 -10.25
N SER A 48 -9.62 -2.02 -11.14
CA SER A 48 -9.76 -1.53 -12.53
C SER A 48 -10.33 -0.11 -12.58
N GLN A 49 -11.31 0.19 -11.75
CA GLN A 49 -11.88 1.54 -11.63
C GLN A 49 -10.82 2.55 -11.14
N PHE A 50 -10.02 2.16 -10.16
CA PHE A 50 -8.93 2.99 -9.64
C PHE A 50 -7.89 3.28 -10.72
N VAL A 51 -7.45 2.25 -11.45
CA VAL A 51 -6.50 2.38 -12.56
C VAL A 51 -7.03 3.32 -13.66
N GLN A 52 -8.30 3.18 -14.03
CA GLN A 52 -8.92 4.06 -15.02
C GLN A 52 -8.96 5.51 -14.54
N ALA A 53 -9.33 5.74 -13.29
CA ALA A 53 -9.39 7.09 -12.71
C ALA A 53 -7.99 7.73 -12.58
N LEU A 54 -6.96 6.96 -12.19
CA LEU A 54 -5.57 7.42 -12.18
C LEU A 54 -5.12 7.86 -13.56
N THR A 55 -5.37 7.02 -14.57
CA THR A 55 -5.01 7.34 -15.96
C THR A 55 -5.72 8.60 -16.46
N ALA A 56 -7.01 8.73 -16.17
CA ALA A 56 -7.79 9.93 -16.51
C ALA A 56 -7.29 11.21 -15.81
N SER A 57 -6.65 11.07 -14.66
CA SER A 57 -6.08 12.18 -13.86
C SER A 57 -4.61 12.47 -14.22
N GLY A 58 -4.07 11.83 -15.25
CA GLY A 58 -2.72 12.10 -15.76
C GLY A 58 -1.61 11.26 -15.13
N PHE A 59 -1.93 10.23 -14.33
CA PHE A 59 -0.94 9.24 -13.94
C PHE A 59 -0.66 8.30 -15.10
N GLU A 60 0.59 8.26 -15.54
CA GLU A 60 1.01 7.39 -16.64
C GLU A 60 1.75 6.16 -16.09
N GLN A 61 1.65 5.02 -16.78
CA GLN A 61 2.57 3.92 -16.47
C GLN A 61 3.99 4.29 -16.89
N PRO A 62 5.00 4.07 -16.04
CA PRO A 62 5.04 3.18 -14.87
C PRO A 62 4.81 3.85 -13.50
N SER A 63 4.12 5.00 -13.43
CA SER A 63 3.88 5.66 -12.12
C SER A 63 2.97 4.88 -11.17
N PHE A 64 2.31 3.84 -11.65
CA PHE A 64 1.55 2.91 -10.81
C PHE A 64 1.68 1.46 -11.30
N VAL A 65 1.56 0.50 -10.38
CA VAL A 65 1.66 -0.93 -10.67
C VAL A 65 0.68 -1.71 -9.79
N SER A 66 -0.01 -2.67 -10.42
CA SER A 66 -0.83 -3.66 -9.72
C SER A 66 0.06 -4.83 -9.30
N ILE A 67 0.04 -5.17 -8.02
CA ILE A 67 0.83 -6.26 -7.46
C ILE A 67 -0.08 -7.48 -7.24
N SER A 68 0.40 -8.66 -7.60
CA SER A 68 -0.29 -9.92 -7.29
C SER A 68 -0.46 -10.08 -5.78
N THR A 69 -1.68 -10.41 -5.35
CA THR A 69 -2.02 -10.60 -3.93
C THR A 69 -1.14 -11.68 -3.30
N GLU A 70 -0.91 -12.78 -4.02
CA GLU A 70 -0.09 -13.90 -3.57
C GLU A 70 1.38 -13.48 -3.42
N GLN A 71 1.92 -12.78 -4.41
CA GLN A 71 3.30 -12.29 -4.38
C GLN A 71 3.52 -11.33 -3.22
N PHE A 72 2.60 -10.39 -3.02
CA PHE A 72 2.71 -9.41 -1.93
C PHE A 72 2.53 -10.05 -0.56
N ARG A 73 1.57 -10.99 -0.42
CA ARG A 73 1.38 -11.77 0.80
C ARG A 73 2.64 -12.53 1.20
N ASP A 74 3.24 -13.26 0.26
CA ASP A 74 4.41 -14.08 0.53
C ASP A 74 5.63 -13.23 0.86
N TYR A 75 5.79 -12.09 0.18
CA TYR A 75 6.79 -11.08 0.51
C TYR A 75 6.61 -10.52 1.94
N LEU A 76 5.39 -10.13 2.31
CA LEU A 76 5.10 -9.60 3.65
C LEU A 76 5.35 -10.66 4.74
N ARG A 77 4.98 -11.90 4.52
CA ARG A 77 5.28 -13.01 5.45
C ARG A 77 6.78 -13.17 5.64
N GLN A 78 7.54 -13.16 4.57
CA GLN A 78 9.00 -13.28 4.63
C GLN A 78 9.63 -12.11 5.39
N THR A 79 9.25 -10.88 5.08
CA THR A 79 9.80 -9.69 5.76
C THR A 79 9.43 -9.64 7.24
N LEU A 80 8.20 -9.99 7.60
CA LEU A 80 7.75 -10.05 9.00
C LEU A 80 8.47 -11.15 9.80
N ASN A 81 8.72 -12.31 9.20
CA ASN A 81 9.48 -13.39 9.84
C ASN A 81 10.95 -13.02 10.05
N ASN A 82 11.51 -12.21 9.17
CA ASN A 82 12.91 -11.76 9.23
C ASN A 82 13.10 -10.49 10.07
N ALA A 83 12.02 -9.82 10.46
CA ALA A 83 12.03 -8.58 11.23
C ALA A 83 12.39 -8.84 12.71
N GLY A 84 13.56 -9.36 13.01
CA GLY A 84 14.04 -9.73 14.33
C GLY A 84 13.93 -8.63 15.42
N MET A 85 14.86 -8.60 16.40
CA MET A 85 14.83 -7.66 17.55
C MET A 85 14.83 -6.16 17.18
N LEU A 86 15.23 -5.79 15.95
CA LEU A 86 15.20 -4.40 15.46
C LEU A 86 13.77 -3.92 15.11
N ALA A 87 12.81 -4.82 15.00
CA ALA A 87 11.41 -4.50 14.68
C ALA A 87 10.72 -3.62 15.75
N GLN A 88 11.21 -3.58 16.97
CA GLN A 88 10.68 -2.71 18.03
C GLN A 88 10.92 -1.22 17.75
N ILE A 89 11.94 -0.89 16.93
CA ILE A 89 12.30 0.49 16.59
C ILE A 89 11.39 1.04 15.47
N VAL A 90 10.79 0.16 14.68
CA VAL A 90 9.93 0.48 13.52
C VAL A 90 8.50 -0.04 13.72
N ALA A 91 7.95 0.19 14.91
CA ALA A 91 6.65 -0.36 15.31
C ALA A 91 5.48 0.05 14.40
N SER A 92 5.52 1.27 13.85
CA SER A 92 4.48 1.77 12.92
C SER A 92 4.53 1.05 11.57
N GLU A 93 5.73 0.83 11.04
CA GLU A 93 5.97 0.12 9.77
C GLU A 93 5.59 -1.36 9.89
N LEU A 94 5.94 -1.97 11.03
CA LEU A 94 5.58 -3.34 11.33
C LEU A 94 4.06 -3.51 11.41
N LYS A 95 3.37 -2.59 12.07
CA LYS A 95 1.91 -2.57 12.14
C LYS A 95 1.27 -2.45 10.75
N GLN A 96 1.77 -1.57 9.89
CA GLN A 96 1.24 -1.44 8.52
C GLN A 96 1.45 -2.73 7.71
N SER A 97 2.63 -3.34 7.82
CA SER A 97 2.91 -4.63 7.15
C SER A 97 1.99 -5.75 7.63
N GLN A 98 1.68 -5.81 8.93
CA GLN A 98 0.72 -6.77 9.49
C GLN A 98 -0.71 -6.54 8.96
N ILE A 99 -1.14 -5.28 8.87
CA ILE A 99 -2.45 -4.91 8.31
C ILE A 99 -2.54 -5.34 6.84
N PHE A 100 -1.53 -5.04 6.04
CA PHE A 100 -1.52 -5.45 4.64
C PHE A 100 -1.47 -6.96 4.46
N LEU A 101 -0.72 -7.68 5.30
CA LEU A 101 -0.71 -9.14 5.28
C LEU A 101 -2.11 -9.70 5.55
N GLN A 102 -2.79 -9.20 6.58
CA GLN A 102 -4.15 -9.63 6.88
C GLN A 102 -5.13 -9.34 5.73
N LEU A 103 -5.04 -8.17 5.10
CA LEU A 103 -5.86 -7.84 3.93
C LEU A 103 -5.53 -8.74 2.73
N ALA A 104 -4.26 -9.08 2.50
CA ALA A 104 -3.84 -10.01 1.46
C ALA A 104 -4.39 -11.43 1.71
N GLU A 105 -4.41 -11.88 2.96
CA GLU A 105 -5.00 -13.17 3.36
C GLU A 105 -6.53 -13.21 3.15
N GLN A 106 -7.19 -12.06 3.20
CA GLN A 106 -8.61 -11.88 2.89
C GLN A 106 -8.89 -11.69 1.39
N GLY A 107 -7.86 -11.72 0.54
CA GLY A 107 -8.00 -11.62 -0.90
C GLY A 107 -8.05 -10.19 -1.46
N ALA A 108 -7.65 -9.20 -0.69
CA ALA A 108 -7.55 -7.82 -1.16
C ALA A 108 -6.61 -7.70 -2.37
N ARG A 109 -6.90 -6.76 -3.27
CA ARG A 109 -6.05 -6.37 -4.40
C ARG A 109 -5.17 -5.20 -4.01
N PHE A 110 -3.96 -5.14 -4.57
CA PHE A 110 -2.99 -4.12 -4.22
C PHE A 110 -2.59 -3.29 -5.43
N LEU A 111 -2.55 -1.98 -5.22
CA LEU A 111 -2.09 -1.00 -6.19
C LEU A 111 -1.03 -0.12 -5.50
N PHE A 112 0.12 -0.01 -6.14
CA PHE A 112 1.20 0.86 -5.70
C PHE A 112 1.25 2.05 -6.65
N VAL A 113 1.21 3.26 -6.11
CA VAL A 113 1.24 4.50 -6.88
C VAL A 113 2.43 5.33 -6.45
N ARG A 114 3.32 5.66 -7.39
CA ARG A 114 4.45 6.55 -7.13
C ARG A 114 3.93 7.97 -6.96
N VAL A 115 4.26 8.58 -5.84
CA VAL A 115 3.89 9.95 -5.48
C VAL A 115 5.16 10.80 -5.58
N ALA A 116 5.31 11.52 -6.68
CA ALA A 116 6.53 12.28 -6.96
C ALA A 116 6.63 13.58 -6.15
N ASP A 117 5.50 14.21 -5.86
CA ASP A 117 5.39 15.49 -5.18
C ASP A 117 4.00 15.68 -4.54
N ASP A 118 3.80 16.79 -3.86
CA ASP A 118 2.53 17.14 -3.20
C ASP A 118 1.36 17.24 -4.19
N LYS A 119 1.61 17.69 -5.42
CA LYS A 119 0.58 17.77 -6.46
C LYS A 119 0.11 16.38 -6.87
N ALA A 120 1.02 15.44 -7.06
CA ALA A 120 0.68 14.04 -7.34
C ALA A 120 -0.08 13.42 -6.16
N ARG A 121 0.31 13.73 -4.92
CA ARG A 121 -0.39 13.30 -3.71
C ARG A 121 -1.83 13.82 -3.68
N ASP A 122 -2.03 15.12 -3.90
CA ASP A 122 -3.37 15.74 -3.89
C ASP A 122 -4.24 15.17 -5.02
N SER A 123 -3.68 14.98 -6.22
CA SER A 123 -4.36 14.33 -7.34
C SER A 123 -4.76 12.89 -7.02
N LEU A 124 -3.92 12.13 -6.32
CA LEU A 124 -4.23 10.78 -5.86
C LEU A 124 -5.38 10.79 -4.84
N ILE A 125 -5.40 11.76 -3.92
CA ILE A 125 -6.48 11.92 -2.95
C ILE A 125 -7.80 12.22 -3.67
N ASP A 126 -7.81 13.13 -4.64
CA ASP A 126 -9.00 13.46 -5.43
C ASP A 126 -9.56 12.26 -6.19
N VAL A 127 -8.68 11.41 -6.73
CA VAL A 127 -9.06 10.13 -7.36
C VAL A 127 -9.63 9.15 -6.35
N GLY A 128 -9.00 9.06 -5.19
CA GLY A 128 -9.33 8.05 -4.17
C GLY A 128 -10.61 8.34 -3.41
N LEU A 129 -10.91 9.60 -3.12
CA LEU A 129 -12.06 9.98 -2.28
C LEU A 129 -13.41 9.41 -2.76
N PRO A 130 -13.78 9.47 -4.05
CA PRO A 130 -15.05 8.90 -4.52
C PRO A 130 -15.05 7.37 -4.58
N LEU A 131 -13.88 6.74 -4.73
CA LEU A 131 -13.75 5.29 -4.88
C LEU A 131 -13.61 4.58 -3.53
N GLY A 132 -12.83 5.16 -2.62
CA GLY A 132 -12.48 4.55 -1.34
C GLY A 132 -11.57 3.34 -1.48
N SER A 133 -10.99 2.90 -0.36
CA SER A 133 -10.13 1.71 -0.29
C SER A 133 -10.33 1.02 1.06
N LEU A 134 -9.88 -0.23 1.18
CA LEU A 134 -9.81 -0.92 2.47
C LEU A 134 -8.73 -0.29 3.35
N LYS A 135 -7.59 0.03 2.75
CA LYS A 135 -6.47 0.74 3.38
C LYS A 135 -5.69 1.48 2.32
N ALA A 136 -5.26 2.69 2.62
CA ALA A 136 -4.36 3.46 1.77
C ALA A 136 -3.37 4.24 2.63
N VAL A 137 -2.08 4.04 2.41
CA VAL A 137 -1.01 4.74 3.11
C VAL A 137 0.05 5.21 2.13
N TYR A 138 0.61 6.37 2.40
CA TYR A 138 1.73 6.94 1.66
C TYR A 138 3.01 6.88 2.51
N TYR A 139 4.05 6.23 1.98
CA TYR A 139 5.35 6.09 2.62
C TYR A 139 6.25 7.26 2.26
N GLN A 140 6.34 8.22 3.13
CA GLN A 140 7.28 9.34 3.04
C GLN A 140 8.67 8.93 3.55
N SER A 141 9.67 9.79 3.40
CA SER A 141 11.04 9.49 3.84
C SER A 141 11.16 9.23 5.35
N LEU A 142 10.34 9.88 6.17
CA LEU A 142 10.40 9.83 7.64
C LEU A 142 9.07 9.51 8.31
N ALA A 143 7.98 9.37 7.56
CA ALA A 143 6.65 9.15 8.10
C ALA A 143 5.82 8.27 7.18
N ILE A 144 4.82 7.61 7.77
CA ILE A 144 3.74 6.94 7.05
C ILE A 144 2.48 7.78 7.23
N GLU A 145 1.90 8.22 6.13
CA GLU A 145 0.66 8.99 6.12
C GLU A 145 -0.50 8.11 5.70
N GLU A 146 -1.54 8.06 6.51
CA GLU A 146 -2.80 7.44 6.10
C GLU A 146 -3.57 8.40 5.18
N LEU A 147 -3.95 7.91 4.00
CA LEU A 147 -4.67 8.72 3.02
C LEU A 147 -6.17 8.78 3.38
N PRO A 148 -6.86 9.93 3.14
CA PRO A 148 -8.21 10.19 3.65
C PRO A 148 -9.30 9.31 3.02
N PHE A 149 -9.01 8.58 1.97
CA PHE A 149 -9.93 7.60 1.36
C PHE A 149 -9.72 6.16 1.86
N SER A 150 -8.81 5.96 2.82
CA SER A 150 -8.68 4.72 3.58
C SER A 150 -9.93 4.52 4.44
N ARG A 151 -10.59 3.38 4.30
CA ARG A 151 -11.69 2.99 5.18
C ARG A 151 -11.12 2.02 6.20
N ASP A 152 -11.19 2.35 7.48
CA ASP A 152 -10.85 1.38 8.54
C ASP A 152 -11.91 0.28 8.60
N VAL A 153 -11.87 -0.62 7.63
CA VAL A 153 -12.77 -1.77 7.59
C VAL A 153 -12.03 -3.00 8.09
N PHE A 154 -11.82 -3.07 9.40
CA PHE A 154 -11.60 -4.35 10.06
C PHE A 154 -12.93 -4.81 10.68
N PRO A 155 -13.68 -5.71 10.02
CA PRO A 155 -14.78 -6.37 10.68
C PRO A 155 -14.21 -7.48 11.58
N GLY A 156 -13.94 -7.15 12.83
CA GLY A 156 -13.56 -8.15 13.82
C GLY A 156 -12.56 -7.64 14.86
N PRO A 157 -12.53 -8.25 16.06
CA PRO A 157 -11.54 -7.89 17.08
C PRO A 157 -10.14 -8.18 16.52
N SER A 158 -9.26 -7.19 16.62
CA SER A 158 -7.85 -7.36 16.31
C SER A 158 -7.30 -8.57 17.05
N PRO A 159 -6.70 -9.57 16.39
CA PRO A 159 -6.07 -10.69 17.08
C PRO A 159 -4.85 -10.25 17.93
N TYR A 160 -4.45 -9.01 17.81
CA TYR A 160 -3.38 -8.38 18.58
C TYR A 160 -4.01 -7.31 19.47
N GLY A 161 -4.48 -7.73 20.65
CA GLY A 161 -5.09 -6.99 21.74
C GLY A 161 -4.89 -5.48 21.72
N ALA A 162 -5.88 -4.75 21.19
CA ALA A 162 -6.05 -3.37 21.54
C ALA A 162 -6.56 -3.35 23.01
N ASN A 163 -5.72 -2.90 23.93
CA ASN A 163 -6.17 -2.46 25.23
C ASN A 163 -7.04 -1.22 25.03
N GLU A 164 -8.30 -1.44 24.71
CA GLU A 164 -9.31 -0.40 24.84
C GLU A 164 -9.55 -0.18 26.33
N THR A 165 -9.01 0.89 26.86
CA THR A 165 -9.42 1.41 28.15
C THR A 165 -10.90 1.74 28.07
N PRO A 166 -11.77 1.13 28.89
CA PRO A 166 -13.22 1.41 28.83
C PRO A 166 -13.42 2.88 29.20
N ARG A 167 -14.00 3.64 28.28
CA ARG A 167 -14.52 4.99 28.57
C ARG A 167 -15.59 4.85 29.64
N ASN A 168 -15.25 5.27 30.83
CA ASN A 168 -16.15 5.38 31.95
C ASN A 168 -17.28 6.35 31.58
N LYS A 169 -18.46 5.81 31.26
CA LYS A 169 -19.68 6.59 31.20
C LYS A 169 -20.08 6.88 32.64
N SER A 170 -19.66 8.02 33.18
CA SER A 170 -20.26 8.57 34.39
C SER A 170 -21.71 8.95 34.07
N SER A 171 -22.63 8.08 34.47
CA SER A 171 -24.05 8.38 34.59
C SER A 171 -24.23 9.43 35.68
N ASN A 172 -24.48 10.67 35.32
CA ASN A 172 -25.13 11.61 36.23
C ASN A 172 -26.64 11.39 36.14
N ALA A 173 -27.14 10.58 37.03
CA ALA A 173 -28.52 10.65 37.45
C ALA A 173 -28.57 11.72 38.58
N SER A 174 -29.25 12.82 38.30
CA SER A 174 -29.68 13.77 39.33
C SER A 174 -31.17 13.78 39.38
N GLN A 175 -31.63 13.65 40.53
CA GLN A 175 -32.93 13.79 41.16
C GLN A 175 -33.76 14.99 40.61
#